data_1e593c68a2aad628e88e4bbc5f333557
#
_entry.id   1e593c68a2aad628e88e4bbc5f333557
#
_cell.length_a   1.000
_cell.length_b   1.000
_cell.length_c   1.000
_cell.angle_alpha   90.00
_cell.angle_beta   90.00
_cell.angle_gamma   90.00
#
_symmetry.space_group_name_H-M   'P 1'
#
loop_
_entity.id
_entity.type
_entity.pdbx_description
1 polymer ?
#
loop_
_entity_poly.entity_id
_entity_poly.type
_entity_poly.pdbx_seq_one_letter_code
_entity_poly.pdbx_strand_id
1 'polypeptide(L)'
;MKLKKPRNLMTGAMIAMGLGLCAGQVMANEISGTLDGEPHEWHVLSEGGASTANFSEFMPGMVNVTVQGHREERYETQGTLSINFMVMQGAPDNASVTYFPESRLTPHYGTEEEVPIEIEALEIDGDGGRVKGRIATSLPYLESMTTEYDHDNAIEIDVTFDVVLVREE
;
A
#
# COMPACT_ATOMS: atom_id res chain seq x y z
N MET A 1 19.67 -63.77 -51.96
CA MET A 1 19.89 -63.56 -50.53
C MET A 1 20.26 -62.10 -50.34
N LYS A 2 19.28 -61.25 -49.90
CA LYS A 2 19.47 -59.80 -49.78
C LYS A 2 19.44 -59.46 -48.28
N LEU A 3 20.59 -58.96 -47.79
CA LEU A 3 20.75 -58.48 -46.43
C LEU A 3 20.09 -57.10 -46.26
N LYS A 4 19.17 -56.99 -45.30
CA LYS A 4 18.61 -55.73 -44.90
C LYS A 4 19.48 -55.06 -43.84
N LYS A 5 19.85 -53.80 -44.12
CA LYS A 5 20.60 -52.92 -43.26
C LYS A 5 19.72 -52.32 -42.15
N PRO A 6 20.10 -52.26 -40.86
CA PRO A 6 19.27 -51.65 -39.82
C PRO A 6 19.40 -50.10 -39.89
N ARG A 7 18.23 -49.44 -39.72
CA ARG A 7 18.14 -47.99 -39.60
C ARG A 7 18.38 -47.60 -38.13
N ASN A 8 19.41 -46.82 -37.91
CA ASN A 8 19.65 -46.18 -36.63
C ASN A 8 18.58 -45.11 -36.35
N LEU A 9 17.78 -45.28 -35.29
CA LEU A 9 16.95 -44.24 -34.70
C LEU A 9 17.88 -43.37 -33.81
N MET A 10 18.13 -42.14 -34.22
CA MET A 10 18.66 -41.11 -33.35
C MET A 10 17.57 -40.60 -32.39
N THR A 11 17.70 -40.95 -31.12
CA THR A 11 16.89 -40.42 -30.06
C THR A 11 17.44 -39.05 -29.72
N GLY A 12 16.72 -37.99 -30.13
CA GLY A 12 17.02 -36.62 -29.70
C GLY A 12 16.57 -36.40 -28.26
N ALA A 13 17.52 -36.19 -27.36
CA ALA A 13 17.24 -35.72 -26.00
C ALA A 13 16.91 -34.23 -26.06
N MET A 14 15.64 -33.88 -25.85
CA MET A 14 15.23 -32.49 -25.54
C MET A 14 15.65 -32.16 -24.12
N ILE A 15 16.65 -31.33 -23.98
CA ILE A 15 16.98 -30.67 -22.72
C ILE A 15 15.99 -29.50 -22.54
N ALA A 16 14.99 -29.66 -21.72
CA ALA A 16 14.12 -28.57 -21.27
C ALA A 16 14.94 -27.71 -20.30
N MET A 17 15.48 -26.57 -20.76
CA MET A 17 16.00 -25.53 -19.91
C MET A 17 14.79 -24.88 -19.18
N GLY A 18 14.57 -25.29 -17.94
CA GLY A 18 13.68 -24.59 -17.02
C GLY A 18 14.29 -23.22 -16.70
N LEU A 19 13.77 -22.16 -17.31
CA LEU A 19 13.96 -20.80 -16.84
C LEU A 19 13.23 -20.67 -15.49
N GLY A 20 13.97 -20.86 -14.42
CA GLY A 20 13.54 -20.48 -13.09
C GLY A 20 13.43 -18.96 -13.05
N LEU A 21 12.21 -18.45 -13.17
CA LEU A 21 11.87 -17.09 -12.77
C LEU A 21 12.09 -17.04 -11.24
N CYS A 22 13.28 -16.60 -10.82
CA CYS A 22 13.45 -16.01 -9.50
C CYS A 22 12.60 -14.71 -9.54
N ALA A 23 11.35 -14.79 -9.14
CA ALA A 23 10.61 -13.63 -8.71
C ALA A 23 11.36 -13.13 -7.46
N GLY A 24 12.29 -12.18 -7.67
CA GLY A 24 12.80 -11.37 -6.60
C GLY A 24 11.58 -10.74 -5.95
N GLN A 25 11.34 -11.03 -4.68
CA GLN A 25 10.40 -10.27 -3.88
C GLN A 25 10.96 -8.85 -3.85
N VAL A 26 10.47 -8.00 -4.73
CA VAL A 26 10.57 -6.56 -4.56
C VAL A 26 9.83 -6.31 -3.27
N MET A 27 10.54 -5.92 -2.23
CA MET A 27 9.94 -5.44 -0.98
C MET A 27 9.21 -4.15 -1.38
N ALA A 28 7.93 -4.27 -1.67
CA ALA A 28 7.16 -3.14 -2.13
C ALA A 28 6.93 -2.21 -0.94
N ASN A 29 7.47 -1.00 -1.01
CA ASN A 29 7.07 0.14 -0.20
C ASN A 29 6.21 1.03 -1.10
N GLU A 30 5.09 0.48 -1.57
CA GLU A 30 4.35 1.03 -2.69
C GLU A 30 2.87 1.21 -2.31
N ILE A 31 2.36 2.38 -2.62
CA ILE A 31 0.94 2.70 -2.57
C ILE A 31 0.55 3.09 -3.99
N SER A 32 -0.42 2.41 -4.58
CA SER A 32 -0.86 2.66 -5.95
C SER A 32 -2.35 2.47 -6.12
N GLY A 33 -2.93 3.14 -7.10
CA GLY A 33 -4.35 3.03 -7.38
C GLY A 33 -4.89 4.18 -8.21
N THR A 34 -6.11 4.59 -7.93
CA THR A 34 -6.76 5.72 -8.61
C THR A 34 -7.21 6.79 -7.62
N LEU A 35 -7.11 8.03 -8.06
CA LEU A 35 -7.65 9.21 -7.41
C LEU A 35 -8.53 9.92 -8.42
N ASP A 36 -9.82 10.01 -8.16
CA ASP A 36 -10.84 10.53 -9.07
C ASP A 36 -10.78 9.90 -10.48
N GLY A 37 -10.53 8.58 -10.51
CA GLY A 37 -10.42 7.77 -11.73
C GLY A 37 -9.07 7.86 -12.46
N GLU A 38 -8.17 8.78 -12.06
CA GLU A 38 -6.84 8.90 -12.63
C GLU A 38 -5.83 8.02 -11.88
N PRO A 39 -4.92 7.30 -12.56
CA PRO A 39 -3.92 6.46 -11.90
C PRO A 39 -2.89 7.30 -11.15
N HIS A 40 -2.57 6.86 -9.94
CA HIS A 40 -1.59 7.48 -9.05
C HIS A 40 -0.72 6.43 -8.37
N GLU A 41 0.52 6.84 -8.08
CA GLU A 41 1.49 6.13 -7.25
C GLU A 41 1.99 7.08 -6.16
N TRP A 42 2.27 6.52 -4.97
CA TRP A 42 2.80 7.28 -3.84
C TRP A 42 3.98 6.54 -3.24
N HIS A 43 4.97 7.28 -2.79
CA HIS A 43 6.21 6.79 -2.21
C HIS A 43 6.15 6.82 -0.68
N VAL A 44 6.40 5.69 -0.05
CA VAL A 44 6.68 5.64 1.40
C VAL A 44 8.13 6.05 1.61
N LEU A 45 8.35 7.05 2.45
CA LEU A 45 9.67 7.59 2.72
C LEU A 45 10.24 7.01 4.02
N SER A 46 11.56 6.73 4.01
CA SER A 46 12.28 6.26 5.19
C SER A 46 13.61 6.97 5.29
N GLU A 47 13.90 7.55 6.45
CA GLU A 47 15.14 8.28 6.74
C GLU A 47 15.53 8.11 8.21
N GLY A 48 16.79 7.77 8.47
CA GLY A 48 17.35 7.74 9.83
C GLY A 48 16.68 6.76 10.80
N GLY A 49 15.99 5.73 10.30
CA GLY A 49 15.24 4.78 11.11
C GLY A 49 13.75 5.12 11.29
N ALA A 50 13.31 6.31 10.86
CA ALA A 50 11.90 6.68 10.78
C ALA A 50 11.30 6.32 9.41
N SER A 51 10.00 6.10 9.37
CA SER A 51 9.26 5.82 8.13
C SER A 51 7.91 6.54 8.14
N THR A 52 7.42 6.92 6.96
CA THR A 52 6.05 7.42 6.81
C THR A 52 5.00 6.30 6.78
N ALA A 53 5.44 5.03 6.79
CA ALA A 53 4.64 3.88 7.14
C ALA A 53 5.13 3.35 8.49
N ASN A 54 4.33 3.54 9.54
CA ASN A 54 4.73 3.26 10.91
C ASN A 54 3.59 2.68 11.74
N PHE A 55 3.93 2.18 12.93
CA PHE A 55 2.96 1.72 13.91
C PHE A 55 3.40 2.08 15.32
N SER A 56 2.41 2.27 16.20
CA SER A 56 2.62 2.44 17.64
C SER A 56 1.66 1.56 18.42
N GLU A 57 2.14 0.97 19.51
CA GLU A 57 1.35 0.11 20.40
C GLU A 57 1.01 0.88 21.67
N PHE A 58 -0.28 1.16 21.87
CA PHE A 58 -0.75 1.87 23.07
C PHE A 58 -0.97 0.94 24.26
N MET A 59 -1.44 -0.26 24.00
CA MET A 59 -1.67 -1.34 24.97
C MET A 59 -1.46 -2.68 24.29
N PRO A 60 -1.16 -3.75 25.03
CA PRO A 60 -1.01 -5.08 24.45
C PRO A 60 -2.21 -5.46 23.56
N GLY A 61 -1.94 -5.69 22.27
CA GLY A 61 -2.95 -6.06 21.27
C GLY A 61 -3.76 -4.90 20.70
N MET A 62 -3.38 -3.64 20.97
CA MET A 62 -3.97 -2.44 20.37
C MET A 62 -2.88 -1.62 19.67
N VAL A 63 -2.88 -1.65 18.37
CA VAL A 63 -1.86 -1.05 17.51
C VAL A 63 -2.49 -0.02 16.61
N ASN A 64 -1.93 1.18 16.58
CA ASN A 64 -2.25 2.18 15.55
C ASN A 64 -1.28 2.03 14.39
N VAL A 65 -1.80 2.04 13.16
CA VAL A 65 -1.01 1.95 11.94
C VAL A 65 -1.26 3.20 11.12
N THR A 66 -0.17 3.83 10.68
CA THR A 66 -0.17 4.95 9.74
C THR A 66 0.54 4.52 8.47
N VAL A 67 -0.11 4.68 7.32
CA VAL A 67 0.48 4.49 6.00
C VAL A 67 0.35 5.81 5.26
N GLN A 68 1.47 6.53 5.13
CA GLN A 68 1.49 7.82 4.45
C GLN A 68 2.40 7.75 3.23
N GLY A 69 1.82 8.06 2.08
CA GLY A 69 2.53 8.12 0.81
C GLY A 69 2.65 9.53 0.29
N HIS A 70 3.80 9.85 -0.28
CA HIS A 70 4.13 11.13 -0.88
C HIS A 70 4.14 11.03 -2.40
N ARG A 71 3.71 12.07 -3.09
CA ARG A 71 3.70 12.12 -4.55
C ARG A 71 5.11 12.02 -5.15
N GLU A 72 6.08 12.62 -4.48
CA GLU A 72 7.48 12.63 -4.85
C GLU A 72 8.31 11.90 -3.78
N GLU A 73 9.52 11.45 -4.12
CA GLU A 73 10.47 10.86 -3.16
C GLU A 73 11.08 11.92 -2.21
N ARG A 74 10.23 12.76 -1.63
CA ARG A 74 10.61 13.79 -0.66
C ARG A 74 9.44 14.13 0.26
N TYR A 75 9.77 14.60 1.46
CA TYR A 75 8.78 15.05 2.44
C TYR A 75 8.14 16.36 1.97
N GLU A 76 6.90 16.28 1.52
CA GLU A 76 6.06 17.44 1.21
C GLU A 76 4.59 17.08 1.45
N THR A 77 3.80 18.10 1.83
CA THR A 77 2.36 17.89 2.10
C THR A 77 1.58 17.74 0.80
N GLN A 78 1.95 18.49 -0.24
CA GLN A 78 1.23 18.47 -1.50
C GLN A 78 1.25 17.09 -2.17
N GLY A 79 0.06 16.56 -2.46
CA GLY A 79 -0.11 15.25 -3.08
C GLY A 79 0.05 14.08 -2.12
N THR A 80 0.17 14.33 -0.80
CA THR A 80 0.26 13.28 0.21
C THR A 80 -1.08 12.60 0.42
N LEU A 81 -1.07 11.28 0.46
CA LEU A 81 -2.16 10.41 0.89
C LEU A 81 -1.82 9.81 2.25
N SER A 82 -2.71 9.95 3.23
CA SER A 82 -2.55 9.40 4.58
C SER A 82 -3.70 8.45 4.89
N ILE A 83 -3.38 7.22 5.29
CA ILE A 83 -4.31 6.19 5.71
C ILE A 83 -3.96 5.83 7.16
N ASN A 84 -4.91 5.96 8.07
CA ASN A 84 -4.73 5.63 9.48
C ASN A 84 -5.81 4.64 9.91
N PHE A 85 -5.42 3.59 10.61
CA PHE A 85 -6.36 2.61 11.16
C PHE A 85 -5.81 1.98 12.42
N MET A 86 -6.72 1.44 13.22
CA MET A 86 -6.37 0.73 14.44
C MET A 86 -6.51 -0.79 14.23
N VAL A 87 -5.65 -1.55 14.90
CA VAL A 87 -5.74 -3.00 14.98
C VAL A 87 -6.01 -3.38 16.42
N MET A 88 -7.12 -4.06 16.67
CA MET A 88 -7.50 -4.56 17.99
C MET A 88 -7.56 -6.09 17.98
N GLN A 89 -6.77 -6.72 18.86
CA GLN A 89 -6.72 -8.19 18.98
C GLN A 89 -6.44 -8.91 17.64
N GLY A 90 -5.62 -8.30 16.78
CA GLY A 90 -5.27 -8.84 15.46
C GLY A 90 -6.28 -8.60 14.35
N ALA A 91 -7.39 -7.92 14.62
CA ALA A 91 -8.37 -7.51 13.63
C ALA A 91 -8.24 -6.01 13.33
N PRO A 92 -8.16 -5.60 12.04
CA PRO A 92 -8.21 -4.19 11.69
C PRO A 92 -9.61 -3.65 12.02
N ASP A 93 -9.63 -2.43 12.52
CA ASP A 93 -10.83 -1.61 12.64
C ASP A 93 -10.91 -0.67 11.43
N ASN A 94 -11.95 0.16 11.40
CA ASN A 94 -12.16 1.12 10.35
C ASN A 94 -10.98 2.09 10.21
N ALA A 95 -10.84 2.66 9.01
CA ALA A 95 -9.77 3.58 8.68
C ALA A 95 -10.29 5.01 8.46
N SER A 96 -9.42 5.98 8.71
CA SER A 96 -9.55 7.33 8.20
C SER A 96 -8.57 7.57 7.07
N VAL A 97 -8.99 8.34 6.05
CA VAL A 97 -8.18 8.67 4.88
C VAL A 97 -8.19 10.16 4.65
N THR A 98 -7.03 10.73 4.35
CA THR A 98 -6.89 12.14 3.99
C THR A 98 -5.94 12.29 2.79
N TYR A 99 -6.35 13.08 1.82
CA TYR A 99 -5.52 13.48 0.68
C TYR A 99 -5.32 15.01 0.69
N PHE A 100 -4.07 15.44 0.59
CA PHE A 100 -3.67 16.84 0.62
C PHE A 100 -3.35 17.35 -0.80
N PRO A 101 -4.26 18.06 -1.49
CA PRO A 101 -4.00 18.57 -2.84
C PRO A 101 -2.99 19.71 -2.86
N GLU A 102 -2.79 20.39 -1.73
CA GLU A 102 -1.92 21.57 -1.59
C GLU A 102 -0.85 21.36 -0.49
N SER A 103 0.11 22.31 -0.43
CA SER A 103 1.18 22.28 0.58
C SER A 103 0.73 22.68 1.99
N ARG A 104 -0.56 22.70 2.25
CA ARG A 104 -1.19 23.06 3.52
C ARG A 104 -2.03 21.90 4.06
N LEU A 105 -2.32 21.94 5.35
CA LEU A 105 -3.21 20.96 5.98
C LEU A 105 -4.68 21.17 5.58
N THR A 106 -5.05 22.37 5.16
CA THR A 106 -6.33 22.70 4.54
C THR A 106 -6.09 23.61 3.34
N PRO A 107 -6.87 23.49 2.25
CA PRO A 107 -7.94 22.50 2.07
C PRO A 107 -7.39 21.07 1.93
N HIS A 108 -8.25 20.09 2.22
CA HIS A 108 -7.95 18.69 1.96
C HIS A 108 -9.23 17.91 1.59
N TYR A 109 -9.06 16.70 1.08
CA TYR A 109 -10.10 15.70 0.93
C TYR A 109 -9.92 14.66 2.03
N GLY A 110 -10.98 14.27 2.72
CA GLY A 110 -10.85 13.34 3.83
C GLY A 110 -12.15 12.67 4.22
N THR A 111 -12.06 11.54 4.90
CA THR A 111 -13.22 10.87 5.47
C THR A 111 -13.72 11.65 6.69
N GLU A 112 -15.00 12.00 6.72
CA GLU A 112 -15.65 12.60 7.89
C GLU A 112 -15.83 11.58 9.01
N GLU A 113 -16.19 10.35 8.63
CA GLU A 113 -16.30 9.18 9.50
C GLU A 113 -15.29 8.11 9.09
N GLU A 114 -15.01 7.16 9.97
CA GLU A 114 -14.17 6.01 9.65
C GLU A 114 -14.85 5.11 8.62
N VAL A 115 -14.06 4.57 7.70
CA VAL A 115 -14.52 3.73 6.59
C VAL A 115 -13.92 2.34 6.66
N PRO A 116 -14.59 1.31 6.12
CA PRO A 116 -14.05 -0.05 6.07
C PRO A 116 -12.72 -0.12 5.31
N ILE A 117 -11.77 -0.89 5.84
CA ILE A 117 -10.49 -1.19 5.22
C ILE A 117 -10.33 -2.70 5.04
N GLU A 118 -9.81 -3.12 3.89
CA GLU A 118 -9.49 -4.51 3.60
C GLU A 118 -8.00 -4.76 3.87
N ILE A 119 -7.68 -5.54 4.90
CA ILE A 119 -6.30 -5.94 5.21
C ILE A 119 -6.10 -7.38 4.76
N GLU A 120 -5.22 -7.59 3.78
CA GLU A 120 -4.85 -8.91 3.25
C GLU A 120 -3.79 -9.59 4.12
N ALA A 121 -2.84 -8.81 4.64
CA ALA A 121 -1.79 -9.28 5.53
C ALA A 121 -1.36 -8.18 6.50
N LEU A 122 -1.12 -8.54 7.75
CA LEU A 122 -0.53 -7.68 8.76
C LEU A 122 0.41 -8.53 9.62
N GLU A 123 1.67 -8.18 9.62
CA GLU A 123 2.70 -8.80 10.43
C GLU A 123 3.42 -7.70 11.21
N ILE A 124 3.55 -7.89 12.53
CA ILE A 124 4.31 -6.98 13.41
C ILE A 124 5.24 -7.88 14.25
N ASP A 125 6.54 -7.63 14.15
CA ASP A 125 7.56 -8.36 14.89
C ASP A 125 8.62 -7.39 15.42
N GLY A 126 8.66 -7.22 16.74
CA GLY A 126 9.57 -6.28 17.40
C GLY A 126 9.35 -4.84 16.95
N ASP A 127 10.38 -4.24 16.36
CA ASP A 127 10.37 -2.83 15.92
C ASP A 127 10.02 -2.68 14.43
N GLY A 128 9.66 -3.78 13.77
CA GLY A 128 9.29 -3.81 12.36
C GLY A 128 7.96 -4.49 12.09
N GLY A 129 7.46 -4.31 10.88
CA GLY A 129 6.25 -4.97 10.42
C GLY A 129 6.05 -4.83 8.92
N ARG A 130 4.96 -5.41 8.45
CA ARG A 130 4.48 -5.25 7.08
C ARG A 130 2.97 -5.23 7.10
N VAL A 131 2.39 -4.38 6.27
CA VAL A 131 0.96 -4.39 6.02
C VAL A 131 0.69 -4.38 4.53
N LYS A 132 -0.28 -5.19 4.11
CA LYS A 132 -0.82 -5.20 2.76
C LYS A 132 -2.33 -5.07 2.84
N GLY A 133 -2.90 -4.17 2.04
CA GLY A 133 -4.33 -3.92 2.06
C GLY A 133 -4.83 -3.07 0.91
N ARG A 134 -6.13 -2.79 0.96
CA ARG A 134 -6.84 -1.94 0.01
C ARG A 134 -7.87 -1.09 0.74
N ILE A 135 -8.07 0.11 0.24
CA ILE A 135 -9.17 0.98 0.64
C ILE A 135 -9.79 1.65 -0.59
N ALA A 136 -11.11 1.64 -0.66
CA ALA A 136 -11.87 2.31 -1.70
C ALA A 136 -13.00 3.08 -1.03
N THR A 137 -13.03 4.40 -1.24
CA THR A 137 -14.04 5.28 -0.61
C THR A 137 -14.12 6.62 -1.32
N SER A 138 -15.16 7.38 -1.00
CA SER A 138 -15.31 8.79 -1.39
C SER A 138 -14.73 9.69 -0.31
N LEU A 139 -13.98 10.70 -0.71
CA LEU A 139 -13.37 11.70 0.17
C LEU A 139 -14.03 13.07 -0.07
N PRO A 140 -14.94 13.52 0.79
CA PRO A 140 -15.48 14.87 0.72
C PRO A 140 -14.41 15.94 0.96
N TYR A 141 -14.69 17.13 0.43
CA TYR A 141 -13.77 18.27 0.49
C TYR A 141 -13.94 19.07 1.78
N LEU A 142 -12.84 19.41 2.43
CA LEU A 142 -12.80 20.33 3.57
C LEU A 142 -11.99 21.57 3.22
N GLU A 143 -12.64 22.72 3.10
CA GLU A 143 -11.98 23.98 2.76
C GLU A 143 -11.11 24.51 3.92
N SER A 144 -11.62 24.41 5.14
CA SER A 144 -10.92 24.85 6.35
C SER A 144 -11.40 24.10 7.59
N MET A 145 -10.63 24.11 8.67
CA MET A 145 -10.98 23.46 9.95
C MET A 145 -12.26 24.03 10.63
N THR A 146 -12.85 25.09 10.08
CA THR A 146 -14.06 25.74 10.60
C THR A 146 -15.27 25.57 9.70
N THR A 147 -15.13 24.89 8.57
CA THR A 147 -16.21 24.55 7.63
C THR A 147 -16.66 23.11 7.85
N GLU A 148 -17.84 22.77 7.34
CA GLU A 148 -18.30 21.39 7.23
C GLU A 148 -17.71 20.76 5.95
N TYR A 149 -17.72 19.43 5.89
CA TYR A 149 -17.32 18.70 4.70
C TYR A 149 -18.33 18.91 3.57
N ASP A 150 -17.81 19.17 2.37
CA ASP A 150 -18.59 19.33 1.15
C ASP A 150 -18.60 17.99 0.37
N HIS A 151 -19.71 17.26 0.51
CA HIS A 151 -19.93 15.97 -0.17
C HIS A 151 -20.25 16.12 -1.66
N ASP A 152 -20.70 17.28 -2.11
CA ASP A 152 -20.95 17.56 -3.53
C ASP A 152 -19.64 17.76 -4.31
N ASN A 153 -18.56 18.07 -3.59
CA ASN A 153 -17.20 18.23 -4.13
C ASN A 153 -16.27 17.13 -3.60
N ALA A 154 -16.73 15.89 -3.61
CA ALA A 154 -15.95 14.73 -3.19
C ALA A 154 -15.15 14.17 -4.37
N ILE A 155 -14.02 13.52 -4.06
CA ILE A 155 -13.25 12.70 -5.00
C ILE A 155 -13.30 11.23 -4.59
N GLU A 156 -13.19 10.33 -5.57
CA GLU A 156 -13.15 8.89 -5.32
C GLU A 156 -11.71 8.40 -5.23
N ILE A 157 -11.41 7.53 -4.25
CA ILE A 157 -10.15 6.80 -4.21
C ILE A 157 -10.38 5.29 -4.23
N ASP A 158 -9.46 4.57 -4.89
CA ASP A 158 -9.34 3.12 -4.84
C ASP A 158 -7.86 2.78 -4.89
N VAL A 159 -7.27 2.49 -3.73
CA VAL A 159 -5.83 2.30 -3.58
C VAL A 159 -5.50 0.99 -2.89
N THR A 160 -4.41 0.37 -3.35
CA THR A 160 -3.75 -0.77 -2.70
C THR A 160 -2.41 -0.32 -2.14
N PHE A 161 -2.01 -0.94 -1.05
CA PHE A 161 -0.71 -0.68 -0.43
C PHE A 161 -0.07 -1.99 0.03
N ASP A 162 1.25 -2.06 -0.10
CA ASP A 162 2.09 -3.15 0.42
C ASP A 162 3.36 -2.51 0.95
N VAL A 163 3.43 -2.28 2.27
CA VAL A 163 4.44 -1.42 2.88
C VAL A 163 5.08 -2.07 4.10
N VAL A 164 6.36 -1.77 4.29
CA VAL A 164 7.10 -2.10 5.51
C VAL A 164 6.79 -1.06 6.58
N LEU A 165 6.43 -1.52 7.77
CA LEU A 165 6.15 -0.68 8.92
C LEU A 165 7.37 -0.59 9.83
N VAL A 166 7.58 0.58 10.42
CA VAL A 166 8.59 0.83 11.45
C VAL A 166 7.87 1.23 12.74
N ARG A 167 8.34 0.74 13.90
CA ARG A 167 7.79 1.18 15.18
C ARG A 167 8.10 2.66 15.41
N GLU A 168 7.10 3.43 15.73
CA GLU A 168 7.24 4.82 16.19
C GLU A 168 7.65 4.81 17.68
N GLU A 169 8.68 5.61 18.02
CA GLU A 169 9.20 5.75 19.39
C GLU A 169 8.32 6.67 20.26
#